data_ef3e3350d849caf7222155a5aaf5223a
#
_entry.id   ef3e3350d849caf7222155a5aaf5223a
#
_cell.length_a   1.000
_cell.length_b   1.000
_cell.length_c   1.000
_cell.angle_alpha   90.00
_cell.angle_beta   90.00
_cell.angle_gamma   90.00
#
_symmetry.space_group_name_H-M   'P 1'
#
loop_
_entity.id
_entity.type
_entity.pdbx_description
1 polymer ?
#
loop_
_entity_poly.entity_id
_entity_poly.type
_entity_poly.pdbx_seq_one_letter_code
_entity_poly.pdbx_strand_id
1 'polypeptide(L)'
;MELAPAIPGTDRFDRTDREVTQAHPGVTAFVGRAARSREEREAGLDAALAPGATRPVGAGHRSRPEAPDPYRLCFERDLDRVKHSRPWRRLAGKCQVFIAPEDDHLRTRLTHAVEVAQVATGIARAVDLCLPLTEAIALAHDCGHGPAGHASEEAFSPYLPTTGYDHAVYGADVTLAPLNLCHETLDGVRNHSWRRPPPATPEGEVVAWADRIAYVCHDFQDAVRAGILTPDDLPDDVRTAVGARSSDQIGSFVLAVLAAIDQTGHVGMTEPAASALRTFRDFNFERIYLRPAARRQAERVIRLLRGLVDCFADAPRRLPEPDAADVEPGSTAATALAVRYVSGMTDRYALGLGVELLGWRPDDLPRGV
;
A
#
# COMPACT_ATOMS: atom_id res chain seq x y z
N MET A 1 24.49 2.95 1.87
CA MET A 1 24.27 2.85 0.42
C MET A 1 24.15 4.27 -0.09
N GLU A 2 25.22 4.76 -0.72
CA GLU A 2 25.31 6.14 -1.21
C GLU A 2 24.14 6.49 -2.12
N LEU A 3 23.52 7.62 -1.85
CA LEU A 3 22.57 8.25 -2.76
C LEU A 3 23.34 8.58 -4.04
N ALA A 4 22.79 8.16 -5.18
CA ALA A 4 23.33 8.54 -6.46
C ALA A 4 23.54 10.06 -6.51
N PRO A 5 24.66 10.55 -7.07
CA PRO A 5 24.94 11.96 -7.15
C PRO A 5 23.82 12.69 -7.91
N ALA A 6 23.51 13.90 -7.48
CA ALA A 6 22.60 14.78 -8.19
C ALA A 6 23.05 14.88 -9.65
N ILE A 7 22.11 14.68 -10.57
CA ILE A 7 22.37 14.89 -12.00
C ILE A 7 22.79 16.35 -12.16
N PRO A 8 23.97 16.64 -12.72
CA PRO A 8 24.42 18.01 -12.91
C PRO A 8 23.43 18.78 -13.78
N GLY A 9 23.34 20.07 -13.52
CA GLY A 9 22.37 20.99 -14.05
C GLY A 9 22.16 20.90 -15.56
N THR A 10 20.97 21.28 -15.92
CA THR A 10 20.33 21.32 -17.20
C THR A 10 21.08 22.21 -18.22
N ASP A 11 22.23 21.79 -18.70
CA ASP A 11 22.65 22.22 -20.02
C ASP A 11 21.78 21.49 -21.03
N ARG A 12 21.04 22.28 -21.82
CA ARG A 12 20.27 21.81 -22.98
C ARG A 12 21.16 20.87 -23.76
N PHE A 13 20.74 19.61 -23.89
CA PHE A 13 21.44 18.65 -24.73
C PHE A 13 21.62 19.28 -26.10
N ASP A 14 22.85 19.64 -26.39
CA ASP A 14 23.23 20.05 -27.75
C ASP A 14 22.99 18.83 -28.66
N ARG A 15 22.03 18.98 -29.57
CA ARG A 15 21.47 17.87 -30.36
C ARG A 15 22.37 17.39 -31.47
N THR A 16 23.51 18.06 -31.72
CA THR A 16 24.19 17.96 -32.99
C THR A 16 25.29 16.91 -33.09
N ASP A 17 25.81 16.32 -31.99
CA ASP A 17 27.01 15.48 -32.10
C ASP A 17 27.04 14.21 -31.20
N ARG A 18 25.90 13.67 -30.81
CA ARG A 18 25.89 12.41 -30.04
C ARG A 18 25.52 11.25 -30.94
N GLU A 19 26.41 10.28 -31.01
CA GLU A 19 26.12 8.98 -31.60
C GLU A 19 24.98 8.30 -30.87
N VAL A 20 23.93 7.88 -31.60
CA VAL A 20 22.75 7.23 -31.05
C VAL A 20 22.86 5.72 -31.27
N THR A 21 22.94 4.96 -30.19
CA THR A 21 22.87 3.49 -30.24
C THR A 21 21.44 3.02 -30.09
N GLN A 22 20.98 2.23 -31.03
CA GLN A 22 19.67 1.58 -31.00
C GLN A 22 19.77 0.19 -30.36
N ALA A 23 18.73 -0.24 -29.64
CA ALA A 23 18.69 -1.56 -29.01
C ALA A 23 18.74 -2.71 -30.03
N HIS A 24 18.19 -2.48 -31.22
CA HIS A 24 18.19 -3.47 -32.32
C HIS A 24 18.56 -2.80 -33.62
N PRO A 25 19.38 -3.47 -34.49
CA PRO A 25 19.66 -2.98 -35.84
C PRO A 25 18.35 -2.85 -36.65
N GLY A 26 18.26 -1.77 -37.46
CA GLY A 26 17.13 -1.59 -38.35
C GLY A 26 15.81 -1.18 -37.66
N VAL A 27 15.86 -0.60 -36.46
CA VAL A 27 14.70 -0.04 -35.80
C VAL A 27 13.98 0.97 -36.66
N THR A 28 12.69 0.73 -36.93
CA THR A 28 11.79 1.62 -37.66
C THR A 28 10.78 2.33 -36.79
N ALA A 29 10.74 1.98 -35.47
CA ALA A 29 9.83 2.61 -34.51
C ALA A 29 10.16 4.11 -34.37
N PHE A 30 9.14 4.94 -34.50
CA PHE A 30 9.29 6.38 -34.54
C PHE A 30 8.32 7.08 -33.62
N VAL A 31 8.81 7.92 -32.69
CA VAL A 31 8.02 8.68 -31.76
C VAL A 31 7.44 9.96 -32.38
N GLY A 32 8.17 10.61 -33.30
CA GLY A 32 7.71 11.79 -34.02
C GLY A 32 7.56 13.06 -33.19
N ARG A 33 8.01 13.06 -31.92
CA ARG A 33 7.88 14.20 -31.00
C ARG A 33 9.12 14.32 -30.12
N ALA A 34 9.52 15.56 -29.82
CA ALA A 34 10.53 15.84 -28.81
C ALA A 34 9.98 15.55 -27.39
N ALA A 35 10.87 15.22 -26.48
CA ALA A 35 10.52 15.11 -25.07
C ALA A 35 10.01 16.46 -24.54
N ARG A 36 8.86 16.46 -23.90
CA ARG A 36 8.32 17.65 -23.24
C ARG A 36 9.01 17.85 -21.88
N SER A 37 9.32 19.10 -21.57
CA SER A 37 9.78 19.45 -20.23
C SER A 37 8.70 19.17 -19.17
N ARG A 38 9.10 19.15 -17.90
CA ARG A 38 8.16 19.03 -16.79
C ARG A 38 7.10 20.14 -16.84
N GLU A 39 7.51 21.39 -17.08
CA GLU A 39 6.63 22.55 -17.15
C GLU A 39 5.59 22.40 -18.26
N GLU A 40 5.99 21.95 -19.45
CA GLU A 40 5.06 21.69 -20.56
C GLU A 40 4.09 20.56 -20.24
N ARG A 41 4.51 19.59 -19.44
CA ARG A 41 3.65 18.47 -18.98
C ARG A 41 2.68 18.93 -17.90
N GLU A 42 3.13 19.75 -16.93
CA GLU A 42 2.27 20.36 -15.90
C GLU A 42 1.18 21.20 -16.53
N ALA A 43 1.53 22.10 -17.46
CA ALA A 43 0.55 22.93 -18.17
C ALA A 43 -0.45 22.10 -18.97
N GLY A 44 -0.01 21.01 -19.60
CA GLY A 44 -0.89 20.11 -20.35
C GLY A 44 -1.86 19.36 -19.42
N LEU A 45 -1.43 18.98 -18.22
CA LEU A 45 -2.28 18.33 -17.23
C LEU A 45 -3.26 19.32 -16.59
N ASP A 46 -2.82 20.54 -16.26
CA ASP A 46 -3.69 21.54 -15.65
C ASP A 46 -4.94 21.82 -16.50
N ALA A 47 -4.78 21.82 -17.82
CA ALA A 47 -5.88 21.97 -18.76
C ALA A 47 -6.80 20.74 -18.87
N ALA A 48 -6.32 19.55 -18.51
CA ALA A 48 -7.03 18.28 -18.68
C ALA A 48 -7.67 17.77 -17.39
N LEU A 49 -7.13 18.15 -16.23
CA LEU A 49 -7.61 17.66 -14.94
C LEU A 49 -8.92 18.31 -14.53
N ALA A 50 -9.79 17.55 -13.88
CA ALA A 50 -11.01 18.04 -13.26
C ALA A 50 -10.73 19.20 -12.28
N PRO A 51 -11.65 20.14 -12.08
CA PRO A 51 -11.41 21.32 -11.22
C PRO A 51 -10.94 20.98 -9.80
N GLY A 52 -11.46 19.91 -9.20
CA GLY A 52 -11.10 19.45 -7.85
C GLY A 52 -9.84 18.58 -7.77
N ALA A 53 -9.29 18.15 -8.90
CA ALA A 53 -8.12 17.26 -8.93
C ALA A 53 -6.85 17.95 -8.41
N THR A 54 -5.96 17.18 -7.82
CA THR A 54 -4.68 17.66 -7.31
C THR A 54 -3.69 17.93 -8.46
N ARG A 55 -3.13 19.16 -8.51
CA ARG A 55 -2.17 19.57 -9.54
C ARG A 55 -0.75 19.20 -9.14
N PRO A 56 0.01 18.52 -10.00
CA PRO A 56 1.44 18.35 -9.79
C PRO A 56 2.18 19.65 -10.13
N VAL A 57 2.86 20.26 -9.17
CA VAL A 57 3.59 21.52 -9.37
C VAL A 57 5.02 21.40 -8.88
N GLY A 58 5.98 21.70 -9.74
CA GLY A 58 7.39 21.80 -9.42
C GLY A 58 7.97 20.53 -8.79
N ALA A 59 8.62 20.68 -7.63
CA ALA A 59 9.15 19.57 -6.86
C ALA A 59 8.09 18.89 -5.96
N GLY A 60 6.88 19.45 -5.84
CA GLY A 60 5.85 19.07 -4.88
C GLY A 60 6.15 19.56 -3.45
N HIS A 61 5.15 19.52 -2.59
CA HIS A 61 5.29 19.87 -1.17
C HIS A 61 5.92 18.70 -0.42
N ARG A 62 7.17 18.87 0.03
CA ARG A 62 7.98 17.82 0.69
C ARG A 62 8.55 18.32 2.00
N SER A 63 8.75 17.41 2.95
CA SER A 63 9.37 17.74 4.25
C SER A 63 10.81 18.24 4.10
N ARG A 64 11.56 17.71 3.14
CA ARG A 64 12.90 18.19 2.78
C ARG A 64 12.84 18.79 1.38
N PRO A 65 13.17 20.09 1.23
CA PRO A 65 13.23 20.74 -0.08
C PRO A 65 14.20 20.04 -1.03
N GLU A 66 13.83 19.93 -2.29
CA GLU A 66 14.66 19.38 -3.34
C GLU A 66 14.35 20.05 -4.69
N ALA A 67 15.29 19.98 -5.63
CA ALA A 67 15.07 20.53 -6.96
C ALA A 67 14.00 19.72 -7.73
N PRO A 68 13.18 20.38 -8.56
CA PRO A 68 12.27 19.68 -9.46
C PRO A 68 13.05 18.87 -10.51
N ASP A 69 12.44 17.80 -10.98
CA ASP A 69 12.99 16.99 -12.07
C ASP A 69 12.74 17.70 -13.41
N PRO A 70 13.65 17.59 -14.40
CA PRO A 70 13.47 18.26 -15.68
C PRO A 70 12.32 17.67 -16.51
N TYR A 71 11.91 16.43 -16.27
CA TYR A 71 10.91 15.72 -17.07
C TYR A 71 9.76 15.13 -16.26
N ARG A 72 10.06 14.60 -15.05
CA ARG A 72 9.06 13.91 -14.22
C ARG A 72 8.27 14.90 -13.36
N LEU A 73 6.97 14.69 -13.27
CA LEU A 73 6.09 15.36 -12.32
C LEU A 73 6.41 14.94 -10.88
N CYS A 74 6.06 15.78 -9.91
CA CYS A 74 6.36 15.51 -8.50
C CYS A 74 5.79 14.16 -8.02
N PHE A 75 4.56 13.81 -8.39
CA PHE A 75 3.93 12.56 -8.00
C PHE A 75 4.44 11.34 -8.79
N GLU A 76 4.96 11.52 -10.01
CA GLU A 76 5.68 10.46 -10.73
C GLU A 76 6.99 10.10 -10.00
N ARG A 77 7.69 11.10 -9.44
CA ARG A 77 8.85 10.84 -8.59
C ARG A 77 8.50 10.08 -7.32
N ASP A 78 7.34 10.36 -6.72
CA ASP A 78 6.85 9.62 -5.57
C ASP A 78 6.56 8.16 -5.94
N LEU A 79 5.87 7.95 -7.04
CA LEU A 79 5.58 6.63 -7.57
C LEU A 79 6.85 5.80 -7.81
N ASP A 80 7.87 6.40 -8.44
CA ASP A 80 9.16 5.75 -8.65
C ASP A 80 9.83 5.40 -7.31
N ARG A 81 9.85 6.34 -6.35
CA ARG A 81 10.42 6.10 -5.02
C ARG A 81 9.73 4.96 -4.28
N VAL A 82 8.40 4.90 -4.34
CA VAL A 82 7.61 3.81 -3.75
C VAL A 82 8.00 2.49 -4.39
N LYS A 83 7.92 2.36 -5.73
CA LYS A 83 8.22 1.12 -6.47
C LYS A 83 9.64 0.61 -6.25
N HIS A 84 10.60 1.50 -6.07
CA HIS A 84 11.99 1.13 -5.80
C HIS A 84 12.34 0.98 -4.32
N SER A 85 11.38 1.21 -3.41
CA SER A 85 11.61 1.13 -1.96
C SER A 85 11.66 -0.31 -1.44
N ARG A 86 12.36 -0.48 -0.29
CA ARG A 86 12.32 -1.76 0.44
C ARG A 86 10.95 -2.05 1.06
N PRO A 87 10.25 -1.07 1.68
CA PRO A 87 8.91 -1.30 2.23
C PRO A 87 7.96 -1.90 1.20
N TRP A 88 7.89 -1.34 0.01
CA TRP A 88 7.01 -1.83 -1.05
C TRP A 88 7.37 -3.27 -1.50
N ARG A 89 8.67 -3.55 -1.73
CA ARG A 89 9.10 -4.92 -2.09
C ARG A 89 8.77 -5.96 -1.04
N ARG A 90 8.81 -5.58 0.26
CA ARG A 90 8.49 -6.51 1.36
C ARG A 90 7.02 -6.92 1.39
N LEU A 91 6.11 -6.14 0.78
CA LEU A 91 4.70 -6.51 0.65
C LEU A 91 4.52 -7.86 -0.05
N ALA A 92 5.43 -8.26 -0.95
CA ALA A 92 5.43 -9.57 -1.58
C ALA A 92 5.58 -10.75 -0.60
N GLY A 93 6.16 -10.51 0.57
CA GLY A 93 6.35 -11.53 1.62
C GLY A 93 5.46 -11.30 2.85
N LYS A 94 4.42 -10.45 2.74
CA LYS A 94 3.41 -10.22 3.77
C LYS A 94 2.06 -10.70 3.27
N CYS A 95 1.37 -11.49 4.07
CA CYS A 95 0.07 -12.02 3.70
C CYS A 95 -1.00 -10.92 3.67
N GLN A 96 -2.02 -11.11 2.83
CA GLN A 96 -3.21 -10.26 2.86
C GLN A 96 -4.15 -10.72 3.97
N VAL A 97 -4.61 -11.95 3.93
CA VAL A 97 -5.57 -12.53 4.89
C VAL A 97 -5.02 -13.77 5.60
N PHE A 98 -4.47 -14.71 4.84
CA PHE A 98 -4.06 -16.04 5.35
C PHE A 98 -2.58 -16.06 5.66
N ILE A 99 -2.23 -16.33 6.93
CA ILE A 99 -0.85 -16.24 7.43
C ILE A 99 -0.01 -17.38 6.87
N ALA A 100 1.08 -17.02 6.16
CA ALA A 100 2.02 -17.96 5.55
C ALA A 100 1.33 -19.12 4.80
N PRO A 101 0.41 -18.83 3.85
CA PRO A 101 -0.28 -19.87 3.10
C PRO A 101 0.71 -20.68 2.27
N GLU A 102 0.38 -21.96 2.02
CA GLU A 102 1.14 -22.81 1.13
C GLU A 102 0.77 -22.62 -0.36
N ASP A 103 -0.44 -22.09 -0.64
CA ASP A 103 -0.91 -21.80 -2.01
C ASP A 103 -0.37 -20.43 -2.47
N ASP A 104 0.54 -20.45 -3.44
CA ASP A 104 1.13 -19.26 -4.05
C ASP A 104 0.14 -18.40 -4.85
N HIS A 105 -1.09 -18.86 -5.07
CA HIS A 105 -2.13 -18.08 -5.72
C HIS A 105 -2.97 -17.24 -4.74
N LEU A 106 -2.82 -17.43 -3.43
CA LEU A 106 -3.44 -16.55 -2.45
C LEU A 106 -2.70 -15.20 -2.43
N ARG A 107 -3.45 -14.14 -2.27
CA ARG A 107 -2.91 -12.78 -2.39
C ARG A 107 -1.91 -12.45 -1.30
N THR A 108 -0.84 -11.79 -1.72
CA THR A 108 0.06 -11.04 -0.83
C THR A 108 -0.38 -9.58 -0.79
N ARG A 109 0.13 -8.80 0.17
CA ARG A 109 -0.10 -7.35 0.20
C ARG A 109 0.40 -6.64 -1.05
N LEU A 110 1.43 -7.17 -1.71
CA LEU A 110 1.91 -6.59 -2.96
C LEU A 110 0.90 -6.75 -4.08
N THR A 111 0.37 -7.97 -4.28
CA THR A 111 -0.63 -8.21 -5.32
C THR A 111 -1.91 -7.44 -5.05
N HIS A 112 -2.35 -7.35 -3.77
CA HIS A 112 -3.45 -6.50 -3.36
C HIS A 112 -3.21 -5.02 -3.70
N ALA A 113 -2.06 -4.45 -3.34
CA ALA A 113 -1.74 -3.06 -3.64
C ALA A 113 -1.75 -2.76 -5.15
N VAL A 114 -1.32 -3.71 -5.99
CA VAL A 114 -1.39 -3.59 -7.46
C VAL A 114 -2.85 -3.63 -7.95
N GLU A 115 -3.68 -4.49 -7.39
CA GLU A 115 -5.09 -4.58 -7.73
C GLU A 115 -5.86 -3.32 -7.27
N VAL A 116 -5.57 -2.81 -6.08
CA VAL A 116 -6.10 -1.50 -5.60
C VAL A 116 -5.70 -0.36 -6.55
N ALA A 117 -4.44 -0.33 -6.98
CA ALA A 117 -3.97 0.68 -7.91
C ALA A 117 -4.69 0.60 -9.27
N GLN A 118 -5.00 -0.61 -9.74
CA GLN A 118 -5.77 -0.81 -10.98
C GLN A 118 -7.19 -0.26 -10.83
N VAL A 119 -7.88 -0.57 -9.73
CA VAL A 119 -9.25 -0.07 -9.47
C VAL A 119 -9.25 1.45 -9.30
N ALA A 120 -8.36 1.98 -8.45
CA ALA A 120 -8.27 3.41 -8.16
C ALA A 120 -7.94 4.23 -9.41
N THR A 121 -6.94 3.81 -10.20
CA THR A 121 -6.58 4.53 -11.44
C THR A 121 -7.65 4.38 -12.52
N GLY A 122 -8.42 3.30 -12.51
CA GLY A 122 -9.60 3.13 -13.36
C GLY A 122 -10.65 4.21 -13.08
N ILE A 123 -11.00 4.41 -11.81
CA ILE A 123 -11.93 5.49 -11.39
C ILE A 123 -11.31 6.86 -11.71
N ALA A 124 -10.08 7.11 -11.27
CA ALA A 124 -9.41 8.40 -11.43
C ALA A 124 -9.31 8.83 -12.91
N ARG A 125 -9.07 7.88 -13.81
CA ARG A 125 -9.01 8.14 -15.27
C ARG A 125 -10.35 8.54 -15.83
N ALA A 126 -11.44 7.95 -15.34
CA ALA A 126 -12.78 8.22 -15.82
C ALA A 126 -13.29 9.63 -15.42
N VAL A 127 -12.71 10.23 -14.38
CA VAL A 127 -13.11 11.53 -13.85
C VAL A 127 -11.97 12.57 -13.84
N ASP A 128 -10.97 12.37 -14.65
CA ASP A 128 -9.82 13.27 -14.86
C ASP A 128 -9.11 13.71 -13.57
N LEU A 129 -8.90 12.78 -12.63
CA LEU A 129 -8.04 13.00 -11.46
C LEU A 129 -6.56 12.77 -11.77
N CYS A 130 -5.68 13.19 -10.86
CA CYS A 130 -4.23 13.06 -11.01
C CYS A 130 -3.77 11.60 -10.89
N LEU A 131 -3.61 10.91 -12.02
CA LEU A 131 -3.25 9.49 -12.06
C LEU A 131 -1.95 9.16 -11.31
N PRO A 132 -0.83 9.91 -11.46
CA PRO A 132 0.38 9.59 -10.72
C PRO A 132 0.22 9.66 -9.20
N LEU A 133 -0.58 10.60 -8.69
CA LEU A 133 -0.87 10.70 -7.26
C LEU A 133 -1.73 9.52 -6.80
N THR A 134 -2.81 9.22 -7.52
CA THR A 134 -3.69 8.08 -7.23
C THR A 134 -2.91 6.77 -7.17
N GLU A 135 -2.05 6.52 -8.17
CA GLU A 135 -1.25 5.29 -8.23
C GLU A 135 -0.20 5.24 -7.10
N ALA A 136 0.45 6.37 -6.79
CA ALA A 136 1.44 6.44 -5.70
C ALA A 136 0.81 6.14 -4.35
N ILE A 137 -0.35 6.71 -4.04
CA ILE A 137 -1.10 6.42 -2.80
C ILE A 137 -1.49 4.94 -2.77
N ALA A 138 -2.10 4.43 -3.83
CA ALA A 138 -2.60 3.06 -3.90
C ALA A 138 -1.49 2.01 -3.73
N LEU A 139 -0.32 2.20 -4.35
CA LEU A 139 0.80 1.28 -4.18
C LEU A 139 1.47 1.37 -2.81
N ALA A 140 1.36 2.51 -2.13
CA ALA A 140 2.04 2.76 -0.87
C ALA A 140 1.17 2.51 0.37
N HIS A 141 -0.17 2.45 0.23
CA HIS A 141 -1.12 2.51 1.36
C HIS A 141 -0.83 1.47 2.45
N ASP A 142 -0.45 0.26 2.07
CA ASP A 142 -0.20 -0.88 2.96
C ASP A 142 1.27 -1.03 3.41
N CYS A 143 2.18 -0.11 3.01
CA CYS A 143 3.61 -0.20 3.34
C CYS A 143 3.91 -0.18 4.84
N GLY A 144 2.99 0.28 5.66
CA GLY A 144 3.12 0.31 7.12
C GLY A 144 2.71 -0.97 7.84
N HIS A 145 2.08 -1.93 7.19
CA HIS A 145 1.75 -3.20 7.85
C HIS A 145 2.98 -3.98 8.29
N GLY A 146 2.90 -4.56 9.48
CA GLY A 146 3.85 -5.56 9.95
C GLY A 146 3.58 -6.96 9.39
N PRO A 147 4.38 -7.96 9.79
CA PRO A 147 4.11 -9.37 9.47
C PRO A 147 2.73 -9.80 9.93
N ALA A 148 2.04 -10.61 9.13
CA ALA A 148 0.68 -11.09 9.38
C ALA A 148 -0.39 -9.97 9.50
N GLY A 149 -0.17 -8.82 8.88
CA GLY A 149 -1.18 -7.79 8.69
C GLY A 149 -1.74 -7.21 9.98
N HIS A 150 -3.07 -7.19 10.13
CA HIS A 150 -3.74 -6.59 11.31
C HIS A 150 -3.36 -7.23 12.65
N ALA A 151 -2.95 -8.51 12.68
CA ALA A 151 -2.43 -9.13 13.91
C ALA A 151 -1.18 -8.41 14.42
N SER A 152 -0.37 -7.84 13.51
CA SER A 152 0.80 -7.05 13.90
C SER A 152 0.44 -5.72 14.57
N GLU A 153 -0.70 -5.11 14.21
CA GLU A 153 -1.15 -3.87 14.87
C GLU A 153 -1.46 -4.13 16.34
N GLU A 154 -2.17 -5.22 16.63
CA GLU A 154 -2.45 -5.64 18.01
C GLU A 154 -1.15 -6.03 18.75
N ALA A 155 -0.20 -6.66 18.05
CA ALA A 155 1.07 -7.03 18.64
C ALA A 155 1.88 -5.80 19.07
N PHE A 156 1.96 -4.77 18.23
CA PHE A 156 2.84 -3.62 18.45
C PHE A 156 2.20 -2.47 19.23
N SER A 157 0.87 -2.37 19.28
CA SER A 157 0.17 -1.28 19.97
C SER A 157 0.59 -1.09 21.44
N PRO A 158 0.85 -2.14 22.25
CA PRO A 158 1.32 -1.96 23.63
C PRO A 158 2.68 -1.26 23.76
N TYR A 159 3.51 -1.33 22.74
CA TYR A 159 4.83 -0.68 22.72
C TYR A 159 4.77 0.80 22.29
N LEU A 160 3.63 1.26 21.84
CA LEU A 160 3.35 2.64 21.41
C LEU A 160 2.15 3.20 22.20
N PRO A 161 2.27 3.39 23.52
CA PRO A 161 1.13 3.63 24.40
C PRO A 161 0.36 4.91 24.12
N THR A 162 1.00 5.89 23.49
CA THR A 162 0.38 7.20 23.18
C THR A 162 -0.47 7.16 21.90
N THR A 163 -0.03 6.40 20.90
CA THR A 163 -0.62 6.42 19.54
C THR A 163 -1.26 5.10 19.14
N GLY A 164 -0.88 3.99 19.78
CA GLY A 164 -1.09 2.66 19.23
C GLY A 164 -0.28 2.43 17.96
N TYR A 165 -0.40 1.24 17.37
CA TYR A 165 0.14 0.95 16.05
C TYR A 165 -1.01 0.90 15.05
N ASP A 166 -1.04 1.85 14.13
CA ASP A 166 -1.96 1.92 13.00
C ASP A 166 -1.11 1.92 11.73
N HIS A 167 -1.30 0.92 10.86
CA HIS A 167 -0.45 0.75 9.67
C HIS A 167 -0.48 1.97 8.73
N ALA A 168 -1.61 2.65 8.61
CA ALA A 168 -1.74 3.82 7.75
C ALA A 168 -0.88 4.98 8.26
N VAL A 169 -1.00 5.28 9.56
CA VAL A 169 -0.19 6.32 10.22
C VAL A 169 1.27 5.94 10.26
N TYR A 170 1.59 4.73 10.69
CA TYR A 170 2.97 4.24 10.79
C TYR A 170 3.62 4.15 9.41
N GLY A 171 2.85 3.79 8.39
CA GLY A 171 3.24 3.80 6.98
C GLY A 171 3.71 5.17 6.53
N ALA A 172 2.87 6.18 6.70
CA ALA A 172 3.15 7.55 6.29
C ALA A 172 4.29 8.18 7.09
N ASP A 173 4.26 8.05 8.44
CA ASP A 173 5.12 8.81 9.35
C ASP A 173 6.49 8.19 9.60
N VAL A 174 6.57 6.86 9.53
CA VAL A 174 7.78 6.12 9.90
C VAL A 174 8.35 5.36 8.70
N THR A 175 7.53 4.50 8.08
CA THR A 175 8.02 3.57 7.05
C THR A 175 8.42 4.30 5.77
N LEU A 176 7.61 5.25 5.30
CA LEU A 176 7.82 5.99 4.06
C LEU A 176 8.52 7.34 4.26
N ALA A 177 8.67 7.83 5.50
CA ALA A 177 9.31 9.10 5.80
C ALA A 177 10.71 9.27 5.16
N PRO A 178 11.58 8.23 5.10
CA PRO A 178 12.89 8.35 4.45
C PRO A 178 12.80 8.66 2.94
N LEU A 179 11.69 8.35 2.29
CA LEU A 179 11.50 8.54 0.85
C LEU A 179 11.25 10.00 0.47
N ASN A 180 10.94 10.87 1.43
CA ASN A 180 10.63 12.28 1.19
C ASN A 180 9.54 12.46 0.12
N LEU A 181 8.42 11.74 0.27
CA LEU A 181 7.26 11.84 -0.61
C LEU A 181 6.54 13.18 -0.42
N CYS A 182 5.72 13.59 -1.38
CA CYS A 182 4.85 14.75 -1.26
C CYS A 182 3.85 14.57 -0.11
N HIS A 183 3.45 15.66 0.51
CA HIS A 183 2.49 15.65 1.62
C HIS A 183 1.15 15.05 1.20
N GLU A 184 0.71 15.32 -0.03
CA GLU A 184 -0.52 14.78 -0.60
C GLU A 184 -0.47 13.24 -0.73
N THR A 185 0.68 12.69 -1.12
CA THR A 185 0.89 11.24 -1.16
C THR A 185 0.86 10.64 0.24
N LEU A 186 1.57 11.27 1.20
CA LEU A 186 1.59 10.81 2.59
C LEU A 186 0.24 10.97 3.29
N ASP A 187 -0.52 12.02 2.99
CA ASP A 187 -1.87 12.22 3.50
C ASP A 187 -2.80 11.11 3.01
N GLY A 188 -2.79 10.81 1.71
CA GLY A 188 -3.55 9.71 1.15
C GLY A 188 -3.21 8.35 1.79
N VAL A 189 -1.92 8.06 2.00
CA VAL A 189 -1.48 6.85 2.72
C VAL A 189 -1.96 6.85 4.16
N ARG A 190 -1.82 7.95 4.87
CA ARG A 190 -2.22 8.09 6.27
C ARG A 190 -3.71 7.89 6.50
N ASN A 191 -4.53 8.34 5.56
CA ASN A 191 -5.97 8.48 5.73
C ASN A 191 -6.79 7.54 4.83
N HIS A 192 -6.17 6.57 4.12
CA HIS A 192 -6.91 5.63 3.26
C HIS A 192 -7.90 4.75 4.03
N SER A 193 -7.60 4.43 5.29
CA SER A 193 -8.47 3.59 6.12
C SER A 193 -9.68 4.37 6.63
N TRP A 194 -10.88 3.80 6.50
CA TRP A 194 -12.14 4.44 6.93
C TRP A 194 -12.26 4.67 8.46
N ARG A 195 -11.29 4.23 9.24
CA ARG A 195 -11.17 4.56 10.67
C ARG A 195 -10.45 5.88 10.91
N ARG A 196 -9.86 6.44 9.85
CA ARG A 196 -9.10 7.70 9.88
C ARG A 196 -9.96 8.86 9.41
N PRO A 197 -9.54 10.10 9.64
CA PRO A 197 -10.12 11.26 8.98
C PRO A 197 -10.08 11.09 7.45
N PRO A 198 -10.99 11.73 6.70
CA PRO A 198 -10.96 11.66 5.25
C PRO A 198 -9.63 12.22 4.71
N PRO A 199 -9.08 11.65 3.62
CA PRO A 199 -7.96 12.23 2.91
C PRO A 199 -8.26 13.65 2.42
N ALA A 200 -7.23 14.49 2.32
CA ALA A 200 -7.38 15.87 1.88
C ALA A 200 -7.62 16.00 0.36
N THR A 201 -7.41 14.94 -0.41
CA THR A 201 -7.48 14.95 -1.87
C THR A 201 -8.53 13.96 -2.38
N PRO A 202 -9.21 14.26 -3.51
CA PRO A 202 -10.13 13.32 -4.13
C PRO A 202 -9.42 12.03 -4.61
N GLU A 203 -8.14 12.10 -4.98
CA GLU A 203 -7.32 10.94 -5.31
C GLU A 203 -7.19 9.99 -4.09
N GLY A 204 -6.96 10.54 -2.90
CA GLY A 204 -6.92 9.77 -1.65
C GLY A 204 -8.26 9.11 -1.34
N GLU A 205 -9.38 9.83 -1.50
CA GLU A 205 -10.73 9.29 -1.33
C GLU A 205 -11.03 8.16 -2.32
N VAL A 206 -10.63 8.30 -3.58
CA VAL A 206 -10.77 7.24 -4.58
C VAL A 206 -9.98 5.99 -4.16
N VAL A 207 -8.76 6.15 -3.62
CA VAL A 207 -7.97 5.02 -3.12
C VAL A 207 -8.65 4.36 -1.91
N ALA A 208 -9.23 5.13 -0.98
CA ALA A 208 -9.94 4.57 0.17
C ALA A 208 -11.16 3.72 -0.24
N TRP A 209 -11.88 4.11 -1.29
CA TRP A 209 -12.94 3.30 -1.89
C TRP A 209 -12.39 2.08 -2.63
N ALA A 210 -11.35 2.26 -3.45
CA ALA A 210 -10.74 1.19 -4.23
C ALA A 210 -10.17 0.08 -3.36
N ASP A 211 -9.49 0.42 -2.25
CA ASP A 211 -9.01 -0.54 -1.27
C ASP A 211 -10.18 -1.37 -0.71
N ARG A 212 -11.25 -0.71 -0.25
CA ARG A 212 -12.40 -1.42 0.29
C ARG A 212 -13.08 -2.33 -0.72
N ILE A 213 -13.29 -1.87 -1.95
CA ILE A 213 -13.86 -2.68 -3.03
C ILE A 213 -12.98 -3.90 -3.30
N ALA A 214 -11.67 -3.68 -3.42
CA ALA A 214 -10.72 -4.73 -3.74
C ALA A 214 -10.68 -5.79 -2.64
N TYR A 215 -10.44 -5.43 -1.37
CA TYR A 215 -10.30 -6.44 -0.34
C TYR A 215 -11.60 -7.21 -0.08
N VAL A 216 -12.77 -6.55 -0.13
CA VAL A 216 -14.03 -7.24 0.10
C VAL A 216 -14.28 -8.32 -0.96
N CYS A 217 -14.06 -8.01 -2.24
CA CYS A 217 -14.27 -8.97 -3.33
C CYS A 217 -13.17 -10.05 -3.36
N HIS A 218 -11.93 -9.66 -3.15
CA HIS A 218 -10.78 -10.55 -3.28
C HIS A 218 -10.64 -11.51 -2.11
N ASP A 219 -10.90 -11.06 -0.87
CA ASP A 219 -10.78 -11.91 0.31
C ASP A 219 -11.84 -13.02 0.30
N PHE A 220 -13.04 -12.75 -0.22
CA PHE A 220 -14.03 -13.79 -0.48
C PHE A 220 -13.52 -14.79 -1.53
N GLN A 221 -12.98 -14.31 -2.64
CA GLN A 221 -12.42 -15.17 -3.68
C GLN A 221 -11.28 -16.05 -3.13
N ASP A 222 -10.39 -15.48 -2.34
CA ASP A 222 -9.29 -16.23 -1.72
C ASP A 222 -9.80 -17.22 -0.67
N ALA A 223 -10.86 -16.90 0.07
CA ALA A 223 -11.49 -17.82 1.01
C ALA A 223 -12.16 -19.01 0.28
N VAL A 224 -12.77 -18.78 -0.87
CA VAL A 224 -13.31 -19.86 -1.73
C VAL A 224 -12.16 -20.74 -2.24
N ARG A 225 -11.08 -20.13 -2.73
CA ARG A 225 -9.91 -20.87 -3.20
C ARG A 225 -9.29 -21.72 -2.08
N ALA A 226 -9.23 -21.17 -0.89
CA ALA A 226 -8.71 -21.84 0.31
C ALA A 226 -9.66 -22.92 0.87
N GLY A 227 -10.81 -23.14 0.26
CA GLY A 227 -11.81 -24.13 0.69
C GLY A 227 -12.52 -23.78 2.01
N ILE A 228 -12.46 -22.51 2.42
CA ILE A 228 -13.15 -22.02 3.64
C ILE A 228 -14.62 -21.72 3.33
N LEU A 229 -14.87 -21.19 2.16
CA LEU A 229 -16.20 -20.86 1.64
C LEU A 229 -16.41 -21.54 0.30
N THR A 230 -17.66 -21.52 -0.15
CA THR A 230 -18.06 -21.87 -1.51
C THR A 230 -18.62 -20.64 -2.22
N PRO A 231 -18.70 -20.61 -3.56
CA PRO A 231 -19.34 -19.51 -4.28
C PRO A 231 -20.81 -19.29 -3.87
N ASP A 232 -21.49 -20.34 -3.38
CA ASP A 232 -22.89 -20.29 -2.97
C ASP A 232 -23.07 -19.66 -1.58
N ASP A 233 -22.01 -19.52 -0.79
CA ASP A 233 -22.05 -18.81 0.49
C ASP A 233 -22.18 -17.28 0.35
N LEU A 234 -21.99 -16.73 -0.86
CA LEU A 234 -22.17 -15.30 -1.11
C LEU A 234 -23.61 -14.87 -0.78
N PRO A 235 -23.83 -13.84 0.07
CA PRO A 235 -25.17 -13.40 0.41
C PRO A 235 -26.01 -13.05 -0.82
N ASP A 236 -27.27 -13.49 -0.84
CA ASP A 236 -28.17 -13.29 -2.00
C ASP A 236 -28.38 -11.81 -2.36
N ASP A 237 -28.44 -10.93 -1.34
CA ASP A 237 -28.55 -9.49 -1.54
C ASP A 237 -27.32 -8.93 -2.27
N VAL A 238 -26.12 -9.42 -1.93
CA VAL A 238 -24.88 -9.04 -2.61
C VAL A 238 -24.89 -9.58 -4.04
N ARG A 239 -25.22 -10.86 -4.21
CA ARG A 239 -25.29 -11.51 -5.52
C ARG A 239 -26.26 -10.78 -6.46
N THR A 240 -27.41 -10.37 -5.94
CA THR A 240 -28.43 -9.66 -6.71
C THR A 240 -27.98 -8.25 -7.09
N ALA A 241 -27.32 -7.53 -6.16
CA ALA A 241 -26.93 -6.14 -6.37
C ALA A 241 -25.71 -5.98 -7.29
N VAL A 242 -24.71 -6.87 -7.18
CA VAL A 242 -23.39 -6.67 -7.82
C VAL A 242 -22.87 -7.88 -8.59
N GLY A 243 -23.62 -8.98 -8.62
CA GLY A 243 -23.25 -10.20 -9.35
C GLY A 243 -22.50 -11.23 -8.49
N ALA A 244 -22.28 -12.41 -9.11
CA ALA A 244 -21.67 -13.56 -8.42
C ALA A 244 -20.16 -13.65 -8.59
N ARG A 245 -19.63 -13.15 -9.71
CA ARG A 245 -18.19 -13.22 -10.00
C ARG A 245 -17.47 -11.97 -9.51
N SER A 246 -16.25 -12.13 -9.04
CA SER A 246 -15.42 -11.01 -8.53
C SER A 246 -15.28 -9.86 -9.55
N SER A 247 -15.13 -10.18 -10.85
CA SER A 247 -15.08 -9.18 -11.92
C SER A 247 -16.36 -8.34 -12.02
N ASP A 248 -17.53 -8.99 -11.87
CA ASP A 248 -18.83 -8.33 -11.97
C ASP A 248 -19.06 -7.46 -10.72
N GLN A 249 -18.65 -7.95 -9.55
CA GLN A 249 -18.72 -7.23 -8.28
C GLN A 249 -17.89 -5.95 -8.31
N ILE A 250 -16.60 -6.06 -8.68
CA ILE A 250 -15.70 -4.91 -8.79
C ILE A 250 -16.23 -3.92 -9.81
N GLY A 251 -16.64 -4.38 -11.00
CA GLY A 251 -17.20 -3.52 -12.03
C GLY A 251 -18.45 -2.77 -11.56
N SER A 252 -19.38 -3.45 -10.89
CA SER A 252 -20.60 -2.84 -10.34
C SER A 252 -20.30 -1.80 -9.27
N PHE A 253 -19.37 -2.08 -8.34
CA PHE A 253 -18.96 -1.10 -7.33
C PHE A 253 -18.25 0.11 -7.93
N VAL A 254 -17.37 -0.07 -8.92
CA VAL A 254 -16.72 1.03 -9.64
C VAL A 254 -17.76 1.90 -10.34
N LEU A 255 -18.72 1.30 -11.04
CA LEU A 255 -19.79 2.06 -11.69
C LEU A 255 -20.66 2.84 -10.68
N ALA A 256 -20.91 2.27 -9.50
CA ALA A 256 -21.64 2.96 -8.44
C ALA A 256 -20.86 4.15 -7.84
N VAL A 257 -19.53 4.07 -7.80
CA VAL A 257 -18.69 5.22 -7.42
C VAL A 257 -18.74 6.30 -8.49
N LEU A 258 -18.60 5.96 -9.76
CA LEU A 258 -18.69 6.90 -10.87
C LEU A 258 -20.06 7.60 -10.91
N ALA A 259 -21.14 6.84 -10.72
CA ALA A 259 -22.49 7.39 -10.66
C ALA A 259 -22.69 8.38 -9.48
N ALA A 260 -22.06 8.12 -8.33
CA ALA A 260 -22.10 9.07 -7.22
C ALA A 260 -21.35 10.36 -7.53
N ILE A 261 -20.20 10.27 -8.20
CA ILE A 261 -19.43 11.45 -8.64
C ILE A 261 -20.24 12.25 -9.67
N ASP A 262 -20.86 11.61 -10.66
CA ASP A 262 -21.71 12.28 -11.65
C ASP A 262 -22.89 13.02 -11.02
N GLN A 263 -23.50 12.44 -9.98
CA GLN A 263 -24.67 13.01 -9.32
C GLN A 263 -24.34 14.15 -8.35
N THR A 264 -23.17 14.10 -7.71
CA THR A 264 -22.88 14.95 -6.56
C THR A 264 -21.63 15.81 -6.71
N GLY A 265 -20.74 15.46 -7.64
CA GLY A 265 -19.39 16.03 -7.75
C GLY A 265 -18.43 15.55 -6.66
N HIS A 266 -18.84 14.60 -5.80
CA HIS A 266 -18.04 14.09 -4.69
C HIS A 266 -17.80 12.58 -4.83
N VAL A 267 -16.64 12.12 -4.36
CA VAL A 267 -16.34 10.69 -4.31
C VAL A 267 -17.24 10.03 -3.27
N GLY A 268 -17.94 9.00 -3.66
CA GLY A 268 -18.88 8.27 -2.84
C GLY A 268 -19.36 7.01 -3.57
N MET A 269 -20.42 6.38 -3.09
CA MET A 269 -21.05 5.24 -3.75
C MET A 269 -22.57 5.33 -3.65
N THR A 270 -23.27 5.08 -4.75
CA THR A 270 -24.75 5.10 -4.77
C THR A 270 -25.32 3.84 -4.13
N GLU A 271 -26.53 3.98 -3.54
CA GLU A 271 -27.34 2.84 -3.17
C GLU A 271 -27.98 2.22 -4.45
N PRO A 272 -28.19 0.87 -4.52
CA PRO A 272 -28.03 -0.12 -3.45
C PRO A 272 -26.61 -0.70 -3.31
N ALA A 273 -25.66 -0.31 -4.15
CA ALA A 273 -24.30 -0.88 -4.14
C ALA A 273 -23.57 -0.64 -2.80
N ALA A 274 -23.75 0.56 -2.23
CA ALA A 274 -23.16 0.87 -0.91
C ALA A 274 -23.68 -0.06 0.20
N SER A 275 -24.96 -0.41 0.16
CA SER A 275 -25.54 -1.39 1.09
C SER A 275 -24.99 -2.79 0.86
N ALA A 276 -24.88 -3.22 -0.39
CA ALA A 276 -24.31 -4.51 -0.75
C ALA A 276 -22.85 -4.61 -0.30
N LEU A 277 -22.04 -3.56 -0.45
CA LEU A 277 -20.65 -3.53 0.00
C LEU A 277 -20.55 -3.67 1.53
N ARG A 278 -21.44 -3.02 2.29
CA ARG A 278 -21.53 -3.18 3.76
C ARG A 278 -21.85 -4.62 4.14
N THR A 279 -22.92 -5.18 3.56
CA THR A 279 -23.34 -6.58 3.81
C THR A 279 -22.21 -7.56 3.47
N PHE A 280 -21.55 -7.37 2.33
CA PHE A 280 -20.46 -8.24 1.91
C PHE A 280 -19.26 -8.16 2.84
N ARG A 281 -18.89 -6.95 3.26
CA ARG A 281 -17.83 -6.75 4.25
C ARG A 281 -18.15 -7.42 5.59
N ASP A 282 -19.36 -7.25 6.10
CA ASP A 282 -19.76 -7.80 7.39
C ASP A 282 -19.81 -9.33 7.33
N PHE A 283 -20.24 -9.90 6.20
CA PHE A 283 -20.15 -11.32 5.92
C PHE A 283 -18.69 -11.82 5.96
N ASN A 284 -17.76 -11.13 5.29
CA ASN A 284 -16.34 -11.49 5.32
C ASN A 284 -15.77 -11.40 6.74
N PHE A 285 -16.17 -10.41 7.52
CA PHE A 285 -15.75 -10.28 8.91
C PHE A 285 -16.14 -11.51 9.72
N GLU A 286 -17.40 -11.95 9.64
CA GLU A 286 -17.91 -13.09 10.37
C GLU A 286 -17.31 -14.42 9.87
N ARG A 287 -17.33 -14.64 8.55
CA ARG A 287 -17.05 -15.93 7.94
C ARG A 287 -15.58 -16.17 7.61
N ILE A 288 -14.76 -15.12 7.52
CA ILE A 288 -13.34 -15.22 7.16
C ILE A 288 -12.44 -14.81 8.32
N TYR A 289 -12.53 -13.53 8.78
CA TYR A 289 -11.53 -12.99 9.71
C TYR A 289 -11.75 -13.42 11.17
N LEU A 290 -13.00 -13.53 11.61
CA LEU A 290 -13.34 -13.88 12.99
C LEU A 290 -13.52 -15.39 13.23
N ARG A 291 -13.19 -16.24 12.28
CA ARG A 291 -13.21 -17.69 12.46
C ARG A 291 -12.34 -18.11 13.65
N PRO A 292 -12.73 -19.17 14.39
CA PRO A 292 -11.90 -19.67 15.50
C PRO A 292 -10.47 -20.05 15.06
N ALA A 293 -10.30 -20.61 13.86
CA ALA A 293 -8.97 -20.92 13.31
C ALA A 293 -8.14 -19.67 13.08
N ALA A 294 -8.70 -18.65 12.42
CA ALA A 294 -8.01 -17.38 12.16
C ALA A 294 -7.60 -16.67 13.45
N ARG A 295 -8.50 -16.63 14.46
CA ARG A 295 -8.20 -16.07 15.79
C ARG A 295 -7.04 -16.78 16.47
N ARG A 296 -7.04 -18.12 16.49
CA ARG A 296 -5.93 -18.89 17.07
C ARG A 296 -4.59 -18.61 16.36
N GLN A 297 -4.61 -18.45 15.04
CA GLN A 297 -3.41 -18.08 14.28
C GLN A 297 -2.93 -16.68 14.64
N ALA A 298 -3.85 -15.69 14.70
CA ALA A 298 -3.55 -14.34 15.12
C ALA A 298 -2.91 -14.28 16.51
N GLU A 299 -3.48 -14.97 17.50
CA GLU A 299 -2.94 -15.05 18.87
C GLU A 299 -1.51 -15.61 18.90
N ARG A 300 -1.20 -16.62 18.08
CA ARG A 300 0.15 -17.17 17.97
C ARG A 300 1.11 -16.15 17.38
N VAL A 301 0.72 -15.48 16.31
CA VAL A 301 1.53 -14.42 15.69
C VAL A 301 1.77 -13.27 16.64
N ILE A 302 0.75 -12.79 17.34
CA ILE A 302 0.87 -11.70 18.31
C ILE A 302 1.92 -12.04 19.38
N ARG A 303 1.88 -13.25 19.93
CA ARG A 303 2.88 -13.69 20.92
C ARG A 303 4.28 -13.75 20.33
N LEU A 304 4.43 -14.27 19.12
CA LEU A 304 5.72 -14.35 18.43
C LEU A 304 6.30 -12.96 18.17
N LEU A 305 5.50 -12.05 17.61
CA LEU A 305 5.94 -10.70 17.29
C LEU A 305 6.31 -9.89 18.54
N ARG A 306 5.54 -10.01 19.62
CA ARG A 306 5.89 -9.41 20.91
C ARG A 306 7.20 -9.95 21.44
N GLY A 307 7.40 -11.27 21.44
CA GLY A 307 8.67 -11.87 21.85
C GLY A 307 9.86 -11.39 21.01
N LEU A 308 9.69 -11.16 19.71
CA LEU A 308 10.74 -10.59 18.88
C LEU A 308 11.03 -9.12 19.25
N VAL A 309 10.00 -8.31 19.50
CA VAL A 309 10.19 -6.93 19.96
C VAL A 309 10.94 -6.90 21.28
N ASP A 310 10.52 -7.69 22.25
CA ASP A 310 11.19 -7.78 23.57
C ASP A 310 12.65 -8.22 23.42
N CYS A 311 12.90 -9.28 22.65
CA CYS A 311 14.25 -9.78 22.39
C CYS A 311 15.19 -8.72 21.79
N PHE A 312 14.70 -7.90 20.85
CA PHE A 312 15.50 -6.83 20.25
C PHE A 312 15.57 -5.58 21.14
N ALA A 313 14.55 -5.27 21.91
CA ALA A 313 14.58 -4.17 22.86
C ALA A 313 15.59 -4.43 24.01
N ASP A 314 15.67 -5.68 24.48
CA ASP A 314 16.63 -6.12 25.51
C ASP A 314 18.08 -6.23 24.98
N ALA A 315 18.25 -6.39 23.68
CA ALA A 315 19.54 -6.51 23.04
C ALA A 315 19.65 -5.68 21.74
N PRO A 316 19.62 -4.32 21.82
CA PRO A 316 19.60 -3.44 20.64
C PRO A 316 20.76 -3.66 19.68
N ARG A 317 21.93 -4.05 20.18
CA ARG A 317 23.13 -4.40 19.38
C ARG A 317 22.91 -5.51 18.34
N ARG A 318 21.80 -6.26 18.42
CA ARG A 318 21.39 -7.26 17.41
C ARG A 318 20.64 -6.65 16.24
N LEU A 319 20.20 -5.40 16.36
CA LEU A 319 19.56 -4.68 15.27
C LEU A 319 20.58 -4.29 14.21
N PRO A 320 20.20 -4.27 12.94
CA PRO A 320 21.12 -3.93 11.84
C PRO A 320 21.36 -2.41 11.69
N GLU A 321 20.73 -1.59 12.50
CA GLU A 321 20.91 -0.14 12.53
C GLU A 321 22.26 0.24 13.14
N PRO A 322 23.05 1.11 12.49
CA PRO A 322 24.41 1.44 12.96
C PRO A 322 24.43 1.99 14.39
N ASP A 323 23.46 2.82 14.76
CA ASP A 323 23.39 3.51 16.05
C ASP A 323 22.71 2.65 17.14
N ALA A 324 22.24 1.45 16.81
CA ALA A 324 21.50 0.61 17.77
C ALA A 324 22.40 0.09 18.90
N ALA A 325 23.71 -0.05 18.65
CA ALA A 325 24.66 -0.54 19.65
C ALA A 325 24.82 0.42 20.84
N ASP A 326 24.57 1.73 20.61
CA ASP A 326 24.75 2.79 21.63
C ASP A 326 23.45 3.05 22.40
N VAL A 327 22.37 2.35 22.07
CA VAL A 327 21.07 2.52 22.72
C VAL A 327 20.98 1.64 23.97
N GLU A 328 20.52 2.22 25.07
CA GLU A 328 20.35 1.50 26.34
C GLU A 328 19.30 0.40 26.21
N PRO A 329 19.64 -0.88 26.57
CA PRO A 329 18.70 -1.97 26.57
C PRO A 329 17.44 -1.69 27.40
N GLY A 330 16.28 -2.10 26.91
CA GLY A 330 14.98 -1.90 27.58
C GLY A 330 14.46 -0.46 27.60
N SER A 331 15.20 0.50 27.02
CA SER A 331 14.75 1.89 26.94
C SER A 331 13.61 2.08 25.92
N THR A 332 12.91 3.19 26.01
CA THR A 332 11.90 3.59 25.01
C THR A 332 12.51 3.68 23.61
N ALA A 333 13.75 4.14 23.50
CA ALA A 333 14.46 4.21 22.22
C ALA A 333 14.76 2.81 21.66
N ALA A 334 15.21 1.88 22.50
CA ALA A 334 15.44 0.48 22.11
C ALA A 334 14.13 -0.18 21.65
N THR A 335 13.04 0.03 22.38
CA THR A 335 11.71 -0.46 22.02
C THR A 335 11.23 0.09 20.68
N ALA A 336 11.39 1.40 20.43
CA ALA A 336 11.02 2.02 19.16
C ALA A 336 11.81 1.45 17.97
N LEU A 337 13.11 1.23 18.14
CA LEU A 337 13.96 0.58 17.13
C LEU A 337 13.54 -0.87 16.89
N ALA A 338 13.25 -1.62 17.96
CA ALA A 338 12.78 -3.00 17.86
C ALA A 338 11.45 -3.09 17.11
N VAL A 339 10.45 -2.25 17.44
CA VAL A 339 9.17 -2.19 16.72
C VAL A 339 9.41 -1.84 15.24
N ARG A 340 10.26 -0.85 14.95
CA ARG A 340 10.59 -0.46 13.57
C ARG A 340 11.22 -1.60 12.78
N TYR A 341 12.12 -2.35 13.39
CA TYR A 341 12.77 -3.48 12.74
C TYR A 341 11.81 -4.66 12.52
N VAL A 342 11.08 -5.06 13.57
CA VAL A 342 10.14 -6.20 13.51
C VAL A 342 8.97 -5.89 12.57
N SER A 343 8.41 -4.69 12.60
CA SER A 343 7.33 -4.28 11.67
C SER A 343 7.77 -4.29 10.21
N GLY A 344 9.05 -4.06 9.95
CA GLY A 344 9.64 -4.15 8.63
C GLY A 344 9.87 -5.57 8.09
N MET A 345 9.70 -6.62 8.88
CA MET A 345 9.94 -8.01 8.45
C MET A 345 8.85 -8.51 7.50
N THR A 346 9.19 -9.52 6.70
CA THR A 346 8.20 -10.37 6.02
C THR A 346 7.72 -11.47 6.97
N ASP A 347 6.59 -12.08 6.66
CA ASP A 347 6.00 -13.15 7.50
C ASP A 347 7.00 -14.29 7.70
N ARG A 348 7.56 -14.80 6.61
CA ARG A 348 8.54 -15.90 6.64
C ARG A 348 9.77 -15.57 7.47
N TYR A 349 10.27 -14.34 7.36
CA TYR A 349 11.45 -13.92 8.10
C TYR A 349 11.16 -13.81 9.61
N ALA A 350 10.02 -13.23 9.99
CA ALA A 350 9.60 -13.15 11.38
C ALA A 350 9.38 -14.55 12.00
N LEU A 351 8.72 -15.46 11.28
CA LEU A 351 8.52 -16.84 11.73
C LEU A 351 9.85 -17.58 11.90
N GLY A 352 10.81 -17.41 10.97
CA GLY A 352 12.14 -17.98 11.07
C GLY A 352 12.91 -17.52 12.32
N LEU A 353 12.86 -16.21 12.59
CA LEU A 353 13.46 -15.64 13.80
C LEU A 353 12.75 -16.11 15.08
N GLY A 354 11.46 -16.38 15.03
CA GLY A 354 10.72 -16.99 16.13
C GLY A 354 11.31 -18.36 16.54
N VAL A 355 11.69 -19.18 15.54
CA VAL A 355 12.38 -20.45 15.81
C VAL A 355 13.79 -20.20 16.34
N GLU A 356 14.56 -19.35 15.67
CA GLU A 356 15.98 -19.15 15.97
C GLU A 356 16.22 -18.46 17.32
N LEU A 357 15.49 -17.40 17.62
CA LEU A 357 15.73 -16.53 18.78
C LEU A 357 14.85 -16.84 19.97
N LEU A 358 13.62 -17.30 19.73
CA LEU A 358 12.62 -17.53 20.78
C LEU A 358 12.38 -19.02 21.09
N GLY A 359 13.00 -19.93 20.33
CA GLY A 359 12.89 -21.38 20.52
C GLY A 359 11.52 -21.95 20.14
N TRP A 360 10.75 -21.29 19.28
CA TRP A 360 9.48 -21.83 18.79
C TRP A 360 9.73 -23.12 18.01
N ARG A 361 8.88 -24.11 18.24
CA ARG A 361 8.93 -25.33 17.42
C ARG A 361 8.30 -25.04 16.06
N PRO A 362 8.81 -25.62 14.95
CA PRO A 362 8.23 -25.46 13.62
C PRO A 362 6.73 -25.81 13.55
N ASP A 363 6.27 -26.80 14.35
CA ASP A 363 4.88 -27.26 14.40
C ASP A 363 3.96 -26.29 15.17
N ASP A 364 4.52 -25.43 16.01
CA ASP A 364 3.77 -24.42 16.77
C ASP A 364 3.64 -23.09 16.03
N LEU A 365 4.33 -22.93 14.90
CA LEU A 365 4.25 -21.72 14.08
C LEU A 365 2.85 -21.55 13.49
N PRO A 366 2.37 -20.30 13.38
CA PRO A 366 1.15 -20.02 12.64
C PRO A 366 1.37 -20.38 11.16
N ARG A 367 0.54 -21.27 10.65
CA ARG A 367 0.58 -21.74 9.26
C ARG A 367 -0.82 -21.95 8.73
N GLY A 368 -0.98 -21.63 7.45
CA GLY A 368 -2.12 -22.06 6.67
C GLY A 368 -3.38 -21.24 6.91
N VAL A 369 -4.44 -21.80 6.40
CA VAL A 369 -5.77 -21.21 6.23
C VAL A 369 -6.63 -21.40 7.47
#